data_4207c48611ff164d76061dd9def7bfa4
#
_entry.id   4207c48611ff164d76061dd9def7bfa4
#
_cell.length_a   1.000
_cell.length_b   1.000
_cell.length_c   1.000
_cell.angle_alpha   90.00
_cell.angle_beta   90.00
_cell.angle_gamma   90.00
#
_symmetry.space_group_name_H-M   'P 1'
#
loop_
_entity.id
_entity.type
_entity.pdbx_description
1 polymer ?
#
loop_
_entity_poly.entity_id
_entity_poly.type
_entity_poly.pdbx_seq_one_letter_code
_entity_poly.pdbx_strand_id
1 'polypeptide(L)' 'MNEHVKILTNSAILINRIAQILDEEEIPSLIKDNVESARLAGFGTSANDVELYVYTSDLEKAKKIIKYIFRE' A
#
# COMPACT_ATOMS: atom_id res chain seq x y z
N MET A 1 4.99 19.82 -5.79
CA MET A 1 5.81 18.64 -5.87
C MET A 1 5.08 17.42 -5.37
N ASN A 2 5.21 16.32 -6.10
CA ASN A 2 4.49 15.12 -5.74
C ASN A 2 5.32 14.28 -4.78
N GLU A 3 4.88 14.23 -3.55
CA GLU A 3 5.50 13.37 -2.56
C GLU A 3 4.62 12.17 -2.31
N HIS A 4 5.25 11.08 -1.91
CA HIS A 4 4.53 9.88 -1.55
C HIS A 4 4.19 9.89 -0.07
N VAL A 5 2.99 9.45 0.27
CA VAL A 5 2.60 9.29 1.66
C VAL A 5 2.08 7.87 1.86
N LYS A 6 2.38 7.33 3.01
CA LYS A 6 1.90 5.99 3.36
C LYS A 6 0.43 6.06 3.74
N ILE A 7 -0.38 5.22 3.13
CA ILE A 7 -1.81 5.22 3.42
C ILE A 7 -2.28 3.93 4.06
N LEU A 8 -1.47 2.86 3.99
CA LEU A 8 -1.92 1.57 4.47
C LEU A 8 -0.74 0.64 4.68
N THR A 9 -0.81 -0.17 5.71
CA THR A 9 0.13 -1.27 5.94
C THR A 9 -0.69 -2.53 6.14
N ASN A 10 -0.38 -3.57 5.38
CA ASN A 10 -1.13 -4.82 5.47
C ASN A 10 -0.32 -5.94 4.81
N SER A 11 -0.96 -7.09 4.60
CA SER A 11 -0.30 -8.22 3.98
C SER A 11 0.02 -7.92 2.52
N ALA A 12 1.01 -8.64 1.98
CA ALA A 12 1.39 -8.47 0.59
C ALA A 12 0.23 -8.74 -0.36
N ILE A 13 -0.58 -9.75 -0.05
CA ILE A 13 -1.71 -10.10 -0.90
C ILE A 13 -2.70 -8.95 -0.98
N LEU A 14 -3.05 -8.39 0.16
CA LEU A 14 -4.01 -7.30 0.19
C LEU A 14 -3.45 -6.03 -0.43
N ILE A 15 -2.20 -5.70 -0.12
CA ILE A 15 -1.57 -4.50 -0.66
C ILE A 15 -1.48 -4.56 -2.18
N ASN A 16 -1.09 -5.71 -2.72
CA ASN A 16 -1.01 -5.85 -4.17
C ASN A 16 -2.38 -5.73 -4.82
N ARG A 17 -3.40 -6.26 -4.18
CA ARG A 17 -4.76 -6.16 -4.70
C ARG A 17 -5.23 -4.71 -4.72
N ILE A 18 -4.97 -3.98 -3.63
CA ILE A 18 -5.36 -2.58 -3.56
C ILE A 18 -4.60 -1.76 -4.60
N ALA A 19 -3.30 -2.03 -4.73
CA ALA A 19 -2.49 -1.32 -5.72
C ALA A 19 -3.03 -1.54 -7.13
N GLN A 20 -3.48 -2.75 -7.42
CA GLN A 20 -4.05 -3.05 -8.73
C GLN A 20 -5.35 -2.27 -8.96
N ILE A 21 -6.19 -2.19 -7.94
CA ILE A 21 -7.44 -1.43 -8.03
C ILE A 21 -7.15 0.05 -8.24
N LEU A 22 -6.16 0.58 -7.51
CA LEU A 22 -5.77 1.98 -7.68
C LEU A 22 -5.24 2.22 -9.09
N ASP A 23 -4.47 1.28 -9.61
CA ASP A 23 -3.94 1.41 -10.96
C ASP A 23 -5.06 1.48 -11.99
N GLU A 24 -6.11 0.69 -11.79
CA GLU A 24 -7.26 0.72 -12.68
C GLU A 24 -8.00 2.06 -12.62
N GLU A 25 -7.87 2.75 -11.51
CA GLU A 25 -8.45 4.08 -11.34
C GLU A 25 -7.46 5.18 -11.72
N GLU A 26 -6.35 4.80 -12.34
CA GLU A 26 -5.31 5.73 -12.79
C GLU A 26 -4.65 6.47 -11.62
N ILE A 27 -4.52 5.78 -10.51
CA ILE A 27 -3.84 6.32 -9.33
C ILE A 27 -2.53 5.54 -9.15
N PRO A 28 -1.37 6.15 -9.46
CA PRO A 28 -0.10 5.45 -9.27
C PRO A 28 0.15 5.19 -7.79
N SER A 29 0.68 4.04 -7.49
CA SER A 29 0.99 3.67 -6.12
C SER A 29 2.40 3.09 -6.05
N LEU A 30 2.96 3.09 -4.84
CA LEU A 30 4.28 2.55 -4.58
C LEU A 30 4.17 1.56 -3.43
N ILE A 31 4.76 0.39 -3.60
CA ILE A 31 4.70 -0.65 -2.58
C ILE A 31 6.09 -0.82 -1.97
N LYS A 32 6.14 -0.79 -0.64
CA LYS A 32 7.37 -1.06 0.08
C LYS A 32 7.19 -2.33 0.90
N ASP A 33 7.96 -3.35 0.58
CA ASP A 33 7.84 -4.65 1.21
C ASP A 33 8.93 -4.82 2.26
N ASN A 34 8.56 -4.56 3.51
CA ASN A 34 9.49 -4.68 4.63
C ASN A 34 9.69 -6.12 5.08
N VAL A 35 8.80 -7.01 4.66
CA VAL A 35 8.91 -8.42 5.02
C VAL A 35 10.17 -9.02 4.46
N GLU A 36 10.47 -8.72 3.21
CA GLU A 36 11.66 -9.26 2.56
C GLU A 36 12.93 -8.75 3.21
N SER A 37 12.97 -7.46 3.53
CA SER A 37 14.14 -6.87 4.20
C SER A 37 14.39 -7.52 5.55
N ALA A 38 13.34 -7.75 6.32
CA ALA A 38 13.46 -8.37 7.64
C ALA A 38 13.95 -9.80 7.52
N ARG A 39 13.47 -10.52 6.49
CA ARG A 39 13.91 -11.90 6.29
C ARG A 39 15.38 -11.97 5.96
N LEU A 40 15.87 -11.07 5.14
CA LEU A 40 17.28 -11.02 4.78
C LEU A 40 18.15 -10.69 5.98
N ALA A 41 17.63 -9.91 6.91
CA ALA A 41 18.36 -9.55 8.13
C ALA A 41 18.29 -10.63 9.20
N GLY A 42 17.54 -11.71 8.97
CA GLY A 42 17.45 -12.80 9.93
C GLY A 42 16.50 -12.56 11.07
N PHE A 43 15.67 -11.55 10.97
CA PHE A 43 14.67 -11.28 12.00
C PHE A 43 13.37 -11.96 11.66
N GLY A 44 12.55 -12.21 12.69
CA GLY A 44 11.19 -12.68 12.44
C GLY A 44 10.41 -11.64 11.67
N THR A 45 9.52 -12.09 10.81
CA THR A 45 8.75 -11.18 9.98
C THR A 45 7.28 -11.28 10.31
N SER A 46 6.59 -10.15 10.13
CA SER A 46 5.14 -10.10 10.20
C SER A 46 4.59 -10.20 8.79
N ALA A 47 3.53 -10.97 8.62
CA ALA A 47 2.90 -11.09 7.31
C ALA A 47 2.25 -9.77 6.88
N ASN A 48 2.07 -8.85 7.80
CA ASN A 48 1.39 -7.57 7.55
C ASN A 48 2.35 -6.39 7.58
N ASP A 49 3.51 -6.55 6.93
CA ASP A 49 4.52 -5.52 6.95
C ASP A 49 4.84 -4.98 5.56
N VAL A 50 3.81 -4.88 4.73
CA VAL A 50 3.93 -4.31 3.40
C VAL A 50 3.20 -2.97 3.41
N GLU A 51 3.88 -1.92 2.98
CA GLU A 51 3.36 -0.56 3.03
C GLU A 51 2.95 -0.09 1.64
N LEU A 52 1.85 0.64 1.57
CA LEU A 52 1.35 1.19 0.33
C LEU A 52 1.41 2.71 0.39
N TYR A 53 1.98 3.30 -0.64
CA TYR A 53 2.15 4.75 -0.74
C TYR A 53 1.46 5.26 -1.99
N VAL A 54 0.96 6.46 -1.92
CA VAL A 54 0.45 7.18 -3.10
C VAL A 54 0.96 8.61 -3.06
N TYR A 55 0.86 9.30 -4.18
CA TYR A 55 1.19 10.72 -4.22
C TYR A 55 0.21 11.50 -3.36
N THR A 56 0.70 12.57 -2.75
CA THR A 56 -0.17 13.42 -1.92
C THR A 56 -1.34 13.97 -2.73
N SER A 57 -1.13 14.25 -4.00
CA SER A 57 -2.19 14.77 -4.86
C SER A 57 -3.32 13.76 -5.06
N ASP A 58 -3.04 12.47 -4.89
CA ASP A 58 -4.03 11.42 -5.07
C ASP A 58 -4.55 10.87 -3.75
N LEU A 59 -4.10 11.45 -2.64
CA LEU A 59 -4.40 10.90 -1.32
C LEU A 59 -5.89 10.78 -1.05
N GLU A 60 -6.64 11.82 -1.36
CA GLU A 60 -8.08 11.82 -1.10
C GLU A 60 -8.80 10.76 -1.91
N LYS A 61 -8.46 10.65 -3.19
CA LYS A 61 -9.06 9.64 -4.05
C LYS A 61 -8.72 8.24 -3.56
N ALA A 62 -7.45 8.03 -3.23
CA ALA A 62 -7.00 6.72 -2.77
C ALA A 62 -7.70 6.32 -1.48
N LYS A 63 -7.86 7.28 -0.56
CA LYS A 63 -8.54 7.01 0.70
C LYS A 63 -9.99 6.59 0.47
N LYS A 64 -10.67 7.24 -0.45
CA LYS A 64 -12.05 6.91 -0.75
C LYS A 64 -12.16 5.49 -1.29
N ILE A 65 -11.25 5.13 -2.19
CA ILE A 65 -11.26 3.80 -2.79
C ILE A 65 -10.99 2.74 -1.73
N ILE A 66 -10.01 2.98 -0.87
CA ILE A 66 -9.67 2.02 0.19
C ILE A 66 -10.82 1.89 1.17
N LYS A 67 -11.45 2.99 1.52
CA LYS A 67 -12.60 2.96 2.41
C LYS A 67 -13.73 2.12 1.81
N TYR A 68 -13.92 2.23 0.51
CA TYR A 68 -14.94 1.47 -0.18
C TYR A 68 -14.61 -0.04 -0.15
N ILE A 69 -13.35 -0.38 -0.35
CA ILE A 69 -12.92 -1.77 -0.33
C ILE A 69 -13.15 -2.41 1.04
N PHE A 70 -12.86 -1.69 2.10
CA PHE A 70 -12.99 -2.20 3.47
C PHE A 70 -14.36 -1.93 4.08
N ARG A 71 -15.26 -1.43 3.32
CA ARG A 71 -16.59 -1.15 3.80
C ARG A 71 -17.34 -2.46 3.99
N GLU A 72 -17.80 -2.71 5.14
CA GLU A 72 -18.46 -3.96 5.40
C GLU A 72 -19.34 -3.82 6.60
#